data_42d97a2a1f23609cd03f979a5c6af1e4
#
_entry.id   42d97a2a1f23609cd03f979a5c6af1e4
#
_cell.length_a   1.000
_cell.length_b   1.000
_cell.length_c   1.000
_cell.angle_alpha   90.00
_cell.angle_beta   90.00
_cell.angle_gamma   90.00
#
_symmetry.space_group_name_H-M   'P 1'
#
loop_
_entity.id
_entity.type
_entity.pdbx_description
1 polymer ?
#
loop_
_entity_poly.entity_id
_entity_poly.type
_entity_poly.pdbx_seq_one_letter_code
_entity_poly.pdbx_strand_id
1 'polypeptide(L)'
;MEAVAEQLPDFDLTDDDLRRRGDKKWRDCPPDTIPASLAEMDVSPAPVVVAALREAVDAGMVGYSTLTGSVLPEVLAGWLHRNFGWRPEPRNVVLTGDAVIGVALAIETLCADAPVVVPVPCYPPFVAAVPRAGRRLVGVPCSLDGGRYVLDLDAVESELAAGARTILLTNPHNPLGRSWSRSELTALRQVADRHGARVVSDEIHAPLVLPGAVHVPYATIDPDRHITVIAASKGWNIPGLKCAQIITGSAVDAAALRALPRAANRGVSSLGVAAAVAAYRDGDPWRAALVSHLHERREQFGRLLATHVPHVIWHPGEATYLAWVEPPGQPEPAAIALHKGGVLLDAGTTYGPPPGTAPGGTRNPGYATSVRVNIGTSAERLERIVLGLARAWA
;
A
#
# COMPACT_ATOMS: atom_id res chain seq x y z
N MET A 1 -18.79 -9.36 -30.86
CA MET A 1 -18.11 -8.74 -29.70
C MET A 1 -19.04 -7.66 -29.18
N GLU A 2 -19.93 -8.01 -28.28
CA GLU A 2 -20.68 -7.01 -27.53
C GLU A 2 -19.69 -6.18 -26.72
N ALA A 3 -19.78 -4.86 -26.86
CA ALA A 3 -19.02 -3.94 -26.03
C ALA A 3 -19.29 -4.32 -24.57
N VAL A 4 -18.27 -4.73 -23.82
CA VAL A 4 -18.36 -4.85 -22.38
C VAL A 4 -18.68 -3.44 -21.93
N ALA A 5 -19.95 -3.18 -21.62
CA ALA A 5 -20.39 -1.90 -21.09
C ALA A 5 -19.42 -1.54 -19.96
N GLU A 6 -18.95 -0.31 -19.93
CA GLU A 6 -18.12 0.23 -18.84
C GLU A 6 -18.91 0.09 -17.54
N GLN A 7 -18.81 -1.09 -16.92
CA GLN A 7 -19.43 -1.29 -15.62
C GLN A 7 -18.59 -0.55 -14.60
N LEU A 8 -19.17 0.49 -14.02
CA LEU A 8 -18.60 1.25 -12.93
C LEU A 8 -18.38 0.34 -11.72
N PRO A 9 -17.45 0.69 -10.80
CA PRO A 9 -17.32 0.00 -9.52
C PRO A 9 -18.66 0.01 -8.77
N ASP A 10 -19.14 -1.18 -8.40
CA ASP A 10 -20.35 -1.32 -7.61
C ASP A 10 -19.98 -1.41 -6.13
N PHE A 11 -20.37 -0.41 -5.35
CA PHE A 11 -20.21 -0.31 -3.90
C PHE A 11 -21.50 -0.59 -3.12
N ASP A 12 -22.61 -0.86 -3.81
CA ASP A 12 -23.93 -1.06 -3.17
C ASP A 12 -24.16 -2.51 -2.73
N LEU A 13 -23.07 -3.27 -2.59
CA LEU A 13 -23.08 -4.62 -2.04
C LEU A 13 -23.54 -4.61 -0.60
N THR A 14 -24.49 -5.50 -0.26
CA THR A 14 -24.95 -5.68 1.10
C THR A 14 -23.86 -6.29 1.99
N ASP A 15 -24.00 -6.16 3.32
CA ASP A 15 -23.09 -6.81 4.27
C ASP A 15 -23.11 -8.34 4.08
N ASP A 16 -24.26 -8.91 3.74
CA ASP A 16 -24.41 -10.35 3.46
C ASP A 16 -23.70 -10.77 2.17
N ASP A 17 -23.73 -9.94 1.11
CA ASP A 17 -22.97 -10.18 -0.12
C ASP A 17 -21.46 -10.21 0.16
N LEU A 18 -20.97 -9.26 0.94
CA LEU A 18 -19.57 -9.16 1.31
C LEU A 18 -19.12 -10.33 2.20
N ARG A 19 -19.97 -10.77 3.15
CA ARG A 19 -19.70 -11.97 3.96
C ARG A 19 -19.69 -13.24 3.10
N ARG A 20 -20.62 -13.38 2.13
CA ARG A 20 -20.66 -14.53 1.21
C ARG A 20 -19.45 -14.61 0.29
N ARG A 21 -18.80 -13.47 -0.06
CA ARG A 21 -17.55 -13.48 -0.82
C ARG A 21 -16.42 -14.19 -0.07
N GLY A 22 -16.44 -14.19 1.25
CA GLY A 22 -15.42 -14.82 2.08
C GLY A 22 -14.08 -14.10 2.08
N ASP A 23 -14.03 -12.84 1.66
CA ASP A 23 -12.84 -12.01 1.77
C ASP A 23 -12.43 -11.87 3.23
N LYS A 24 -11.12 -11.83 3.48
CA LYS A 24 -10.57 -11.84 4.84
C LYS A 24 -11.16 -10.73 5.72
N LYS A 25 -11.34 -9.54 5.16
CA LYS A 25 -11.90 -8.37 5.85
C LYS A 25 -13.24 -8.68 6.52
N TRP A 26 -14.15 -9.36 5.81
CA TRP A 26 -15.50 -9.65 6.28
C TRP A 26 -15.62 -11.00 6.98
N ARG A 27 -14.87 -12.01 6.54
CA ARG A 27 -14.89 -13.35 7.12
C ARG A 27 -14.36 -13.37 8.56
N ASP A 28 -13.26 -12.65 8.81
CA ASP A 28 -12.59 -12.63 10.10
C ASP A 28 -13.18 -11.55 11.04
N CYS A 29 -14.23 -10.85 10.60
CA CYS A 29 -14.92 -9.84 11.40
C CYS A 29 -16.00 -10.51 12.29
N PRO A 30 -16.09 -10.14 13.59
CA PRO A 30 -17.13 -10.63 14.47
C PRO A 30 -18.55 -10.36 13.91
N PRO A 31 -19.56 -11.18 14.25
CA PRO A 31 -20.96 -10.86 13.95
C PRO A 31 -21.33 -9.46 14.47
N ASP A 32 -22.29 -8.80 13.81
CA ASP A 32 -22.81 -7.48 14.17
C ASP A 32 -21.77 -6.34 14.24
N THR A 33 -20.61 -6.57 13.63
CA THR A 33 -19.50 -5.62 13.55
C THR A 33 -19.26 -5.20 12.11
N ILE A 34 -18.90 -3.93 11.88
CA ILE A 34 -18.50 -3.41 10.57
C ILE A 34 -16.97 -3.41 10.48
N PRO A 35 -16.37 -4.16 9.53
CA PRO A 35 -14.93 -4.16 9.37
C PRO A 35 -14.44 -2.91 8.63
N ALA A 36 -13.61 -2.12 9.28
CA ALA A 36 -12.93 -0.96 8.72
C ALA A 36 -11.39 -1.03 8.94
N SER A 37 -10.84 -2.23 9.10
CA SER A 37 -9.42 -2.48 9.40
C SER A 37 -8.61 -2.78 8.15
N LEU A 38 -8.77 -3.99 7.58
CA LEU A 38 -7.92 -4.53 6.53
C LEU A 38 -8.02 -3.72 5.23
N ALA A 39 -6.89 -3.62 4.50
CA ALA A 39 -6.80 -2.88 3.24
C ALA A 39 -7.36 -3.69 2.04
N GLU A 40 -8.65 -4.02 2.11
CA GLU A 40 -9.52 -4.55 1.06
C GLU A 40 -10.74 -3.63 0.94
N MET A 41 -11.22 -3.37 -0.27
CA MET A 41 -12.37 -2.48 -0.50
C MET A 41 -13.66 -3.28 -0.66
N ASP A 42 -14.78 -2.69 -0.22
CA ASP A 42 -16.13 -3.27 -0.36
C ASP A 42 -16.69 -2.93 -1.75
N VAL A 43 -16.08 -3.46 -2.80
CA VAL A 43 -16.40 -3.15 -4.19
C VAL A 43 -16.42 -4.42 -5.04
N SER A 44 -17.24 -4.43 -6.10
CA SER A 44 -17.21 -5.49 -7.12
C SER A 44 -15.85 -5.53 -7.82
N PRO A 45 -15.33 -6.71 -8.19
CA PRO A 45 -14.13 -6.80 -9.02
C PRO A 45 -14.33 -6.13 -10.38
N ALA A 46 -13.26 -5.56 -10.95
CA ALA A 46 -13.30 -4.99 -12.29
C ALA A 46 -13.74 -6.04 -13.34
N PRO A 47 -14.73 -5.77 -14.21
CA PRO A 47 -15.26 -6.73 -15.17
C PRO A 47 -14.18 -7.32 -16.10
N VAL A 48 -13.22 -6.50 -16.54
CA VAL A 48 -12.08 -6.94 -17.37
C VAL A 48 -11.21 -7.97 -16.66
N VAL A 49 -11.05 -7.83 -15.36
CA VAL A 49 -10.31 -8.80 -14.54
C VAL A 49 -11.09 -10.10 -14.40
N VAL A 50 -12.40 -10.01 -14.14
CA VAL A 50 -13.26 -11.19 -14.03
C VAL A 50 -13.30 -11.96 -15.35
N ALA A 51 -13.41 -11.26 -16.49
CA ALA A 51 -13.39 -11.88 -17.82
C ALA A 51 -12.06 -12.61 -18.08
N ALA A 52 -10.93 -11.96 -17.81
CA ALA A 52 -9.61 -12.57 -17.98
C ALA A 52 -9.40 -13.80 -17.08
N LEU A 53 -9.92 -13.78 -15.84
CA LEU A 53 -9.87 -14.93 -14.95
C LEU A 53 -10.70 -16.11 -15.45
N ARG A 54 -11.91 -15.85 -15.97
CA ARG A 54 -12.75 -16.89 -16.57
C ARG A 54 -12.08 -17.51 -17.78
N GLU A 55 -11.58 -16.69 -18.72
CA GLU A 55 -10.84 -17.17 -19.88
C GLU A 55 -9.62 -18.02 -19.47
N ALA A 56 -8.85 -17.57 -18.47
CA ALA A 56 -7.68 -18.32 -17.98
C ALA A 56 -8.07 -19.67 -17.38
N VAL A 57 -9.18 -19.74 -16.63
CA VAL A 57 -9.70 -21.00 -16.05
C VAL A 57 -10.21 -21.93 -17.14
N ASP A 58 -10.99 -21.41 -18.10
CA ASP A 58 -11.53 -22.16 -19.21
C ASP A 58 -10.43 -22.73 -20.12
N ALA A 59 -9.32 -22.00 -20.25
CA ALA A 59 -8.10 -22.44 -20.95
C ALA A 59 -7.23 -23.43 -20.15
N GLY A 60 -7.61 -23.76 -18.89
CA GLY A 60 -6.85 -24.65 -18.03
C GLY A 60 -5.56 -24.04 -17.45
N MET A 61 -5.45 -22.71 -17.34
CA MET A 61 -4.27 -22.01 -16.85
C MET A 61 -4.18 -22.10 -15.29
N VAL A 62 -4.06 -23.32 -14.78
CA VAL A 62 -3.96 -23.61 -13.33
C VAL A 62 -2.60 -24.16 -12.92
N GLY A 63 -1.64 -24.22 -13.84
CA GLY A 63 -0.27 -24.67 -13.59
C GLY A 63 0.61 -23.59 -12.95
N TYR A 64 1.88 -23.94 -12.71
CA TYR A 64 2.87 -22.99 -12.19
C TYR A 64 3.06 -21.81 -13.16
N SER A 65 3.10 -20.59 -12.61
CA SER A 65 3.43 -19.41 -13.39
C SER A 65 4.84 -19.46 -13.94
N THR A 66 5.01 -19.02 -15.18
CA THR A 66 6.33 -18.76 -15.76
C THR A 66 6.81 -17.39 -15.30
N LEU A 67 7.98 -17.33 -14.66
CA LEU A 67 8.58 -16.06 -14.24
C LEU A 67 9.24 -15.30 -15.42
N THR A 68 9.37 -15.98 -16.58
CA THR A 68 9.96 -15.45 -17.82
C THR A 68 9.01 -15.66 -18.98
N GLY A 69 9.07 -14.79 -20.00
CA GLY A 69 8.23 -14.89 -21.20
C GLY A 69 6.79 -14.39 -21.02
N SER A 70 6.45 -13.81 -19.85
CA SER A 70 5.17 -13.15 -19.65
C SER A 70 5.11 -11.80 -20.38
N VAL A 71 3.94 -11.43 -20.88
CA VAL A 71 3.68 -10.09 -21.45
C VAL A 71 3.48 -9.01 -20.38
N LEU A 72 3.36 -9.41 -19.10
CA LEU A 72 3.09 -8.50 -18.00
C LEU A 72 4.13 -7.37 -17.87
N PRO A 73 5.46 -7.60 -17.99
CA PRO A 73 6.45 -6.54 -17.94
C PRO A 73 6.23 -5.42 -18.96
N GLU A 74 5.90 -5.77 -20.20
CA GLU A 74 5.59 -4.82 -21.28
C GLU A 74 4.30 -4.04 -20.98
N VAL A 75 3.26 -4.74 -20.57
CA VAL A 75 1.96 -4.16 -20.26
C VAL A 75 2.08 -3.19 -19.07
N LEU A 76 2.81 -3.57 -18.02
CA LEU A 76 3.09 -2.72 -16.87
C LEU A 76 3.89 -1.47 -17.29
N ALA A 77 4.95 -1.63 -18.09
CA ALA A 77 5.75 -0.49 -18.57
C ALA A 77 4.89 0.50 -19.37
N GLY A 78 3.99 -0.01 -20.21
CA GLY A 78 3.03 0.81 -20.94
C GLY A 78 2.05 1.54 -20.02
N TRP A 79 1.55 0.87 -18.98
CA TRP A 79 0.63 1.45 -18.00
C TRP A 79 1.30 2.55 -17.17
N LEU A 80 2.51 2.31 -16.67
CA LEU A 80 3.30 3.30 -15.91
C LEU A 80 3.60 4.54 -16.77
N HIS A 81 3.88 4.33 -18.05
CA HIS A 81 4.12 5.46 -18.97
C HIS A 81 2.85 6.31 -19.17
N ARG A 82 1.69 5.67 -19.40
CA ARG A 82 0.41 6.39 -19.60
C ARG A 82 -0.02 7.17 -18.36
N ASN A 83 0.19 6.61 -17.19
CA ASN A 83 -0.33 7.19 -15.95
C ASN A 83 0.67 8.12 -15.23
N PHE A 84 1.98 7.87 -15.34
CA PHE A 84 3.00 8.59 -14.56
C PHE A 84 4.17 9.12 -15.39
N GLY A 85 4.15 8.96 -16.72
CA GLY A 85 5.20 9.43 -17.62
C GLY A 85 6.53 8.66 -17.51
N TRP A 86 6.57 7.57 -16.75
CA TRP A 86 7.75 6.72 -16.56
C TRP A 86 7.58 5.36 -17.25
N ARG A 87 8.55 4.99 -18.11
CA ARG A 87 8.55 3.71 -18.80
C ARG A 87 9.80 2.91 -18.42
N PRO A 88 9.70 1.94 -17.51
CA PRO A 88 10.83 1.04 -17.22
C PRO A 88 11.11 0.12 -18.41
N GLU A 89 12.36 -0.35 -18.47
CA GLU A 89 12.75 -1.42 -19.39
C GLU A 89 12.08 -2.74 -18.93
N PRO A 90 11.31 -3.43 -19.78
CA PRO A 90 10.62 -4.66 -19.39
C PRO A 90 11.54 -5.75 -18.85
N ARG A 91 12.79 -5.81 -19.37
CA ARG A 91 13.83 -6.72 -18.86
C ARG A 91 14.24 -6.44 -17.40
N ASN A 92 13.95 -5.27 -16.86
CA ASN A 92 14.26 -4.89 -15.48
C ASN A 92 13.09 -5.17 -14.53
N VAL A 93 12.00 -5.74 -15.03
CA VAL A 93 10.84 -6.15 -14.23
C VAL A 93 10.95 -7.61 -13.83
N VAL A 94 10.86 -7.90 -12.54
CA VAL A 94 10.91 -9.25 -11.97
C VAL A 94 9.61 -9.55 -11.24
N LEU A 95 8.96 -10.68 -11.53
CA LEU A 95 7.71 -11.07 -10.89
C LEU A 95 7.94 -11.68 -9.51
N THR A 96 7.06 -11.39 -8.56
CA THR A 96 7.05 -11.94 -7.20
C THR A 96 5.63 -12.17 -6.71
N GLY A 97 5.43 -12.97 -5.66
CA GLY A 97 4.12 -13.36 -5.18
C GLY A 97 3.29 -12.20 -4.63
N ASP A 98 3.89 -11.30 -3.87
CA ASP A 98 3.25 -10.08 -3.37
C ASP A 98 4.30 -8.98 -3.06
N ALA A 99 3.83 -7.78 -2.75
CA ALA A 99 4.71 -6.64 -2.51
C ALA A 99 5.61 -6.83 -1.26
N VAL A 100 5.10 -7.46 -0.20
CA VAL A 100 5.89 -7.69 1.03
C VAL A 100 7.04 -8.66 0.75
N ILE A 101 6.77 -9.73 -0.01
CA ILE A 101 7.80 -10.65 -0.48
C ILE A 101 8.80 -9.90 -1.38
N GLY A 102 8.29 -9.07 -2.31
CA GLY A 102 9.12 -8.27 -3.20
C GLY A 102 10.06 -7.32 -2.46
N VAL A 103 9.57 -6.63 -1.44
CA VAL A 103 10.37 -5.76 -0.59
C VAL A 103 11.45 -6.55 0.16
N ALA A 104 11.09 -7.69 0.76
CA ALA A 104 12.05 -8.53 1.48
C ALA A 104 13.16 -9.05 0.56
N LEU A 105 12.80 -9.58 -0.62
CA LEU A 105 13.76 -10.06 -1.63
C LEU A 105 14.68 -8.94 -2.13
N ALA A 106 14.13 -7.74 -2.36
CA ALA A 106 14.91 -6.60 -2.78
C ALA A 106 15.94 -6.19 -1.71
N ILE A 107 15.52 -6.13 -0.44
CA ILE A 107 16.42 -5.79 0.67
C ILE A 107 17.50 -6.87 0.85
N GLU A 108 17.10 -8.14 0.86
CA GLU A 108 18.04 -9.27 1.04
C GLU A 108 19.09 -9.36 -0.07
N THR A 109 18.66 -9.17 -1.34
CA THR A 109 19.49 -9.47 -2.51
C THR A 109 20.27 -8.26 -3.01
N LEU A 110 19.68 -7.06 -2.93
CA LEU A 110 20.21 -5.87 -3.61
C LEU A 110 20.74 -4.80 -2.67
N CYS A 111 20.44 -4.90 -1.37
CA CYS A 111 20.84 -3.89 -0.39
C CYS A 111 21.99 -4.40 0.49
N ALA A 112 22.77 -3.46 1.03
CA ALA A 112 23.88 -3.77 1.92
C ALA A 112 23.41 -4.52 3.18
N ASP A 113 24.31 -5.31 3.77
CA ASP A 113 24.09 -5.94 5.07
C ASP A 113 24.25 -4.89 6.20
N ALA A 114 23.22 -4.05 6.31
CA ALA A 114 23.19 -2.90 7.20
C ALA A 114 21.74 -2.61 7.62
N PRO A 115 21.52 -1.78 8.65
CA PRO A 115 20.18 -1.39 9.07
C PRO A 115 19.38 -0.71 7.95
N VAL A 116 18.05 -0.85 8.03
CA VAL A 116 17.08 -0.28 7.11
C VAL A 116 16.28 0.80 7.84
N VAL A 117 16.35 2.02 7.34
CA VAL A 117 15.52 3.14 7.81
C VAL A 117 14.12 3.00 7.22
N VAL A 118 13.11 3.12 8.07
CA VAL A 118 11.70 3.06 7.66
C VAL A 118 10.96 4.25 8.26
N PRO A 119 10.39 5.15 7.44
CA PRO A 119 9.48 6.18 7.92
C PRO A 119 8.26 5.56 8.61
N VAL A 120 7.98 5.95 9.86
CA VAL A 120 6.86 5.43 10.65
C VAL A 120 5.86 6.55 11.00
N PRO A 121 4.55 6.24 11.17
CA PRO A 121 3.93 4.90 11.18
C PRO A 121 4.07 4.21 9.83
N CYS A 122 4.34 2.91 9.77
CA CYS A 122 4.53 2.17 8.54
C CYS A 122 3.62 0.96 8.43
N TYR A 123 3.49 0.41 7.23
CA TYR A 123 2.70 -0.79 6.99
C TYR A 123 3.19 -1.96 7.88
N PRO A 124 2.33 -2.54 8.77
CA PRO A 124 2.76 -3.49 9.80
C PRO A 124 3.58 -4.69 9.30
N PRO A 125 3.30 -5.30 8.12
CA PRO A 125 4.12 -6.38 7.61
C PRO A 125 5.60 -6.02 7.38
N PHE A 126 5.97 -4.74 7.20
CA PHE A 126 7.37 -4.33 7.07
C PHE A 126 8.15 -4.47 8.38
N VAL A 127 7.47 -4.33 9.52
CA VAL A 127 8.07 -4.56 10.85
C VAL A 127 8.60 -5.99 10.98
N ALA A 128 7.97 -6.94 10.28
CA ALA A 128 8.41 -8.33 10.23
C ALA A 128 9.30 -8.63 8.99
N ALA A 129 9.03 -8.03 7.84
CA ALA A 129 9.71 -8.32 6.58
C ALA A 129 11.19 -7.91 6.60
N VAL A 130 11.51 -6.74 7.18
CA VAL A 130 12.89 -6.25 7.28
C VAL A 130 13.76 -7.18 8.15
N PRO A 131 13.36 -7.58 9.38
CA PRO A 131 14.09 -8.58 10.16
C PRO A 131 14.19 -9.95 9.46
N ARG A 132 13.16 -10.40 8.76
CA ARG A 132 13.19 -11.66 7.99
C ARG A 132 14.17 -11.61 6.83
N ALA A 133 14.42 -10.44 6.25
CA ALA A 133 15.49 -10.21 5.29
C ALA A 133 16.88 -10.12 5.95
N GLY A 134 17.01 -10.46 7.24
CA GLY A 134 18.28 -10.43 7.98
C GLY A 134 18.76 -9.02 8.34
N ARG A 135 17.89 -8.00 8.29
CA ARG A 135 18.28 -6.60 8.55
C ARG A 135 17.58 -6.05 9.78
N ARG A 136 18.27 -5.14 10.48
CA ARG A 136 17.69 -4.39 11.59
C ARG A 136 16.81 -3.25 11.05
N LEU A 137 15.56 -3.17 11.49
CA LEU A 137 14.68 -2.07 11.18
C LEU A 137 14.95 -0.89 12.12
N VAL A 138 15.07 0.32 11.56
CA VAL A 138 15.17 1.58 12.28
C VAL A 138 13.99 2.47 11.88
N GLY A 139 13.05 2.66 12.80
CA GLY A 139 11.89 3.52 12.56
C GLY A 139 12.23 4.99 12.76
N VAL A 140 11.98 5.82 11.75
CA VAL A 140 12.10 7.28 11.83
C VAL A 140 10.70 7.87 11.76
N PRO A 141 10.18 8.54 12.82
CA PRO A 141 8.85 9.12 12.81
C PRO A 141 8.70 10.20 11.72
N CYS A 142 7.61 10.14 10.95
CA CYS A 142 7.20 11.29 10.15
C CYS A 142 6.78 12.43 11.08
N SER A 143 7.13 13.65 10.75
CA SER A 143 6.73 14.85 11.47
C SER A 143 5.52 15.52 10.82
N LEU A 144 4.92 16.50 11.50
CA LEU A 144 3.83 17.32 10.97
C LEU A 144 4.36 18.73 10.68
N ASP A 145 4.12 19.20 9.47
CA ASP A 145 4.37 20.58 9.06
C ASP A 145 3.09 21.15 8.42
N GLY A 146 2.58 22.22 9.02
CA GLY A 146 1.32 22.85 8.56
C GLY A 146 0.12 21.90 8.47
N GLY A 147 0.05 20.87 9.33
CA GLY A 147 -1.01 19.87 9.30
C GLY A 147 -0.80 18.76 8.24
N ARG A 148 0.36 18.70 7.61
CA ARG A 148 0.73 17.71 6.61
C ARG A 148 1.91 16.87 7.11
N TYR A 149 1.84 15.55 6.98
CA TYR A 149 2.96 14.69 7.32
C TYR A 149 4.13 14.89 6.34
N VAL A 150 5.34 14.98 6.87
CA VAL A 150 6.59 15.13 6.12
C VAL A 150 7.63 14.11 6.59
N LEU A 151 8.60 13.79 5.72
CA LEU A 151 9.75 12.98 6.09
C LEU A 151 10.70 13.81 6.95
N ASP A 152 11.09 13.29 8.10
CA ASP A 152 12.14 13.88 8.93
C ASP A 152 13.52 13.52 8.34
N LEU A 153 13.98 14.34 7.39
CA LEU A 153 15.22 14.06 6.66
C LEU A 153 16.45 14.18 7.54
N ASP A 154 16.44 15.01 8.56
CA ASP A 154 17.57 15.15 9.51
C ASP A 154 17.71 13.89 10.35
N ALA A 155 16.58 13.33 10.82
CA ALA A 155 16.57 12.06 11.53
C ALA A 155 16.96 10.88 10.61
N VAL A 156 16.49 10.87 9.35
CA VAL A 156 16.93 9.89 8.36
C VAL A 156 18.44 9.98 8.15
N GLU A 157 18.98 11.17 7.95
CA GLU A 157 20.41 11.37 7.74
C GLU A 157 21.25 10.92 8.95
N SER A 158 20.78 11.20 10.17
CA SER A 158 21.43 10.76 11.41
C SER A 158 21.57 9.23 11.47
N GLU A 159 20.52 8.49 11.09
CA GLU A 159 20.56 7.02 11.09
C GLU A 159 21.45 6.46 9.95
N LEU A 160 21.51 7.13 8.80
CA LEU A 160 22.44 6.78 7.73
C LEU A 160 23.90 7.04 8.16
N ALA A 161 24.17 8.15 8.85
CA ALA A 161 25.48 8.43 9.42
C ALA A 161 25.86 7.39 10.49
N ALA A 162 24.90 6.87 11.26
CA ALA A 162 25.08 5.79 12.23
C ALA A 162 25.26 4.39 11.61
N GLY A 163 25.24 4.29 10.28
CA GLY A 163 25.58 3.06 9.55
C GLY A 163 24.44 2.38 8.81
N ALA A 164 23.22 2.91 8.83
CA ALA A 164 22.16 2.41 7.93
C ALA A 164 22.54 2.64 6.47
N ARG A 165 22.08 1.77 5.56
CA ARG A 165 22.42 1.83 4.11
C ARG A 165 21.23 1.60 3.21
N THR A 166 20.05 1.48 3.76
CA THR A 166 18.80 1.30 2.99
C THR A 166 17.70 2.12 3.61
N ILE A 167 16.89 2.75 2.76
CA ILE A 167 15.64 3.42 3.15
C ILE A 167 14.50 2.63 2.51
N LEU A 168 13.55 2.13 3.29
CA LEU A 168 12.31 1.54 2.78
C LEU A 168 11.23 2.64 2.79
N LEU A 169 10.98 3.19 1.62
CA LEU A 169 9.99 4.23 1.39
C LEU A 169 8.66 3.62 0.97
N THR A 170 7.55 4.08 1.52
CA THR A 170 6.21 3.80 0.99
C THR A 170 5.68 5.05 0.26
N ASN A 171 5.33 4.94 -1.02
CA ASN A 171 4.93 6.06 -1.86
C ASN A 171 3.85 5.67 -2.89
N PRO A 172 2.56 5.99 -2.70
CA PRO A 172 1.96 6.72 -1.58
C PRO A 172 2.04 5.97 -0.24
N HIS A 173 2.11 6.76 0.83
CA HIS A 173 2.41 6.25 2.16
C HIS A 173 1.19 5.64 2.86
N ASN A 174 1.32 4.42 3.35
CA ASN A 174 0.36 3.75 4.23
C ASN A 174 0.94 3.71 5.66
N PRO A 175 0.24 4.29 6.67
CA PRO A 175 -1.17 4.66 6.69
C PRO A 175 -1.50 6.13 6.43
N LEU A 176 -0.52 7.01 6.24
CA LEU A 176 -0.71 8.46 6.23
C LEU A 176 -1.41 9.00 4.98
N GLY A 177 -1.53 8.20 3.92
CA GLY A 177 -2.13 8.61 2.65
C GLY A 177 -1.31 9.66 1.87
N ARG A 178 -0.05 9.90 2.26
CA ARG A 178 0.82 10.90 1.62
C ARG A 178 1.32 10.41 0.26
N SER A 179 1.20 11.24 -0.76
CA SER A 179 1.94 11.13 -2.02
C SER A 179 3.10 12.13 -1.97
N TRP A 180 4.33 11.62 -1.84
CA TRP A 180 5.50 12.48 -1.67
C TRP A 180 5.77 13.30 -2.95
N SER A 181 5.99 14.59 -2.79
CA SER A 181 6.28 15.50 -3.91
C SER A 181 7.66 15.23 -4.50
N ARG A 182 7.87 15.71 -5.73
CA ARG A 182 9.19 15.62 -6.40
C ARG A 182 10.30 16.27 -5.56
N SER A 183 10.02 17.40 -4.89
CA SER A 183 10.99 18.08 -4.04
C SER A 183 11.35 17.23 -2.80
N GLU A 184 10.35 16.64 -2.12
CA GLU A 184 10.57 15.76 -0.97
C GLU A 184 11.40 14.52 -1.37
N LEU A 185 11.06 13.89 -2.50
CA LEU A 185 11.79 12.72 -3.02
C LEU A 185 13.22 13.07 -3.48
N THR A 186 13.41 14.25 -4.08
CA THR A 186 14.74 14.73 -4.48
C THR A 186 15.62 14.99 -3.25
N ALA A 187 15.07 15.61 -2.21
CA ALA A 187 15.78 15.83 -0.96
C ALA A 187 16.14 14.49 -0.27
N LEU A 188 15.21 13.52 -0.24
CA LEU A 188 15.49 12.18 0.28
C LEU A 188 16.62 11.49 -0.50
N ARG A 189 16.61 11.59 -1.84
CA ARG A 189 17.70 11.06 -2.68
C ARG A 189 19.05 11.69 -2.33
N GLN A 190 19.10 13.03 -2.19
CA GLN A 190 20.34 13.71 -1.84
C GLN A 190 20.90 13.24 -0.49
N VAL A 191 20.03 13.02 0.50
CA VAL A 191 20.41 12.42 1.78
C VAL A 191 20.95 11.00 1.57
N ALA A 192 20.25 10.16 0.82
CA ALA A 192 20.69 8.79 0.53
C ALA A 192 22.04 8.74 -0.19
N ASP A 193 22.26 9.61 -1.18
CA ASP A 193 23.49 9.66 -1.99
C ASP A 193 24.71 10.03 -1.15
N ARG A 194 24.59 10.98 -0.20
CA ARG A 194 25.70 11.36 0.71
C ARG A 194 26.24 10.18 1.52
N HIS A 195 25.39 9.19 1.81
CA HIS A 195 25.74 8.02 2.62
C HIS A 195 25.84 6.72 1.80
N GLY A 196 25.76 6.78 0.48
CA GLY A 196 25.77 5.61 -0.40
C GLY A 196 24.58 4.66 -0.17
N ALA A 197 23.50 5.14 0.46
CA ALA A 197 22.31 4.35 0.75
C ALA A 197 21.47 4.11 -0.50
N ARG A 198 20.69 3.02 -0.53
CA ARG A 198 19.69 2.73 -1.56
C ARG A 198 18.28 2.96 -1.04
N VAL A 199 17.37 3.32 -1.94
CA VAL A 199 15.95 3.43 -1.63
C VAL A 199 15.19 2.27 -2.28
N VAL A 200 14.45 1.53 -1.47
CA VAL A 200 13.43 0.58 -1.90
C VAL A 200 12.09 1.27 -1.75
N SER A 201 11.42 1.56 -2.86
CA SER A 201 10.14 2.26 -2.90
C SER A 201 9.01 1.28 -3.09
N ASP A 202 8.15 1.11 -2.06
CA ASP A 202 6.89 0.40 -2.20
C ASP A 202 5.84 1.37 -2.78
N GLU A 203 5.48 1.14 -4.04
CA GLU A 203 4.54 1.98 -4.80
C GLU A 203 3.21 1.26 -5.09
N ILE A 204 2.85 0.28 -4.26
CA ILE A 204 1.62 -0.50 -4.43
C ILE A 204 0.35 0.36 -4.42
N HIS A 205 0.37 1.53 -3.78
CA HIS A 205 -0.74 2.48 -3.72
C HIS A 205 -0.72 3.53 -4.85
N ALA A 206 0.28 3.53 -5.74
CA ALA A 206 0.36 4.47 -6.86
C ALA A 206 -0.91 4.56 -7.72
N PRO A 207 -1.64 3.43 -8.01
CA PRO A 207 -2.89 3.48 -8.74
C PRO A 207 -4.03 4.27 -8.06
N LEU A 208 -3.87 4.60 -6.78
CA LEU A 208 -4.92 5.15 -5.91
C LEU A 208 -4.63 6.59 -5.43
N VAL A 209 -3.88 7.35 -6.22
CA VAL A 209 -3.72 8.79 -5.98
C VAL A 209 -5.02 9.50 -6.33
N LEU A 210 -5.49 10.34 -5.40
CA LEU A 210 -6.79 11.01 -5.50
C LEU A 210 -6.71 12.29 -6.34
N PRO A 211 -7.83 12.78 -6.89
CA PRO A 211 -7.87 14.03 -7.66
C PRO A 211 -7.24 15.20 -6.91
N GLY A 212 -6.45 16.00 -7.63
CA GLY A 212 -5.72 17.13 -7.07
C GLY A 212 -4.30 16.80 -6.57
N ALA A 213 -3.91 15.52 -6.53
CA ALA A 213 -2.56 15.08 -6.21
C ALA A 213 -1.91 14.34 -7.38
N VAL A 214 -0.59 14.19 -7.32
CA VAL A 214 0.21 13.53 -8.36
C VAL A 214 1.12 12.49 -7.70
N HIS A 215 1.13 11.27 -8.25
CA HIS A 215 2.16 10.31 -7.92
C HIS A 215 3.44 10.61 -8.70
N VAL A 216 4.55 10.66 -7.99
CA VAL A 216 5.89 10.76 -8.59
C VAL A 216 6.61 9.43 -8.35
N PRO A 217 6.81 8.59 -9.37
CA PRO A 217 7.59 7.37 -9.22
C PRO A 217 9.01 7.70 -8.76
N TYR A 218 9.48 7.03 -7.71
CA TYR A 218 10.84 7.27 -7.20
C TYR A 218 11.91 7.00 -8.28
N ALA A 219 11.63 6.11 -9.19
CA ALA A 219 12.48 5.82 -10.37
C ALA A 219 12.75 7.07 -11.25
N THR A 220 11.87 8.06 -11.26
CA THR A 220 12.10 9.32 -11.99
C THR A 220 13.03 10.29 -11.24
N ILE A 221 13.35 9.98 -10.00
CA ILE A 221 14.27 10.73 -9.14
C ILE A 221 15.66 10.05 -9.14
N ASP A 222 15.69 8.72 -9.08
CA ASP A 222 16.91 7.92 -9.09
C ASP A 222 16.81 6.81 -10.17
N PRO A 223 17.00 7.15 -11.46
CA PRO A 223 16.75 6.23 -12.57
C PRO A 223 17.66 5.00 -12.58
N ASP A 224 18.87 5.13 -12.06
CA ASP A 224 19.90 4.09 -12.18
C ASP A 224 19.92 3.12 -10.97
N ARG A 225 19.52 3.58 -9.79
CA ARG A 225 19.68 2.85 -8.53
C ARG A 225 18.38 2.51 -7.84
N HIS A 226 17.23 2.98 -8.36
CA HIS A 226 15.93 2.71 -7.75
C HIS A 226 15.63 1.21 -7.66
N ILE A 227 14.86 0.86 -6.65
CA ILE A 227 14.19 -0.44 -6.55
C ILE A 227 12.73 -0.10 -6.23
N THR A 228 11.84 -0.35 -7.18
CA THR A 228 10.40 -0.06 -7.03
C THR A 228 9.65 -1.38 -6.93
N VAL A 229 8.74 -1.48 -5.96
CA VAL A 229 7.83 -2.63 -5.83
C VAL A 229 6.41 -2.14 -6.07
N ILE A 230 5.69 -2.79 -6.98
CA ILE A 230 4.33 -2.43 -7.35
C ILE A 230 3.47 -3.68 -7.60
N ALA A 231 2.16 -3.53 -7.51
CA ALA A 231 1.20 -4.58 -7.87
C ALA A 231 -0.15 -3.98 -8.27
N ALA A 232 -0.91 -4.68 -9.09
CA ALA A 232 -2.29 -4.34 -9.41
C ALA A 232 -3.25 -4.52 -8.20
N SER A 233 -2.80 -5.21 -7.17
CA SER A 233 -3.65 -5.71 -6.08
C SER A 233 -4.46 -4.64 -5.35
N LYS A 234 -3.91 -3.43 -5.14
CA LYS A 234 -4.62 -2.35 -4.47
C LYS A 234 -5.47 -1.52 -5.43
N GLY A 235 -4.95 -1.24 -6.62
CA GLY A 235 -5.66 -0.45 -7.63
C GLY A 235 -6.94 -1.10 -8.16
N TRP A 236 -7.00 -2.44 -8.18
CA TRP A 236 -8.14 -3.20 -8.69
C TRP A 236 -8.74 -4.18 -7.67
N ASN A 237 -8.38 -4.02 -6.39
CA ASN A 237 -8.91 -4.80 -5.26
C ASN A 237 -8.78 -6.33 -5.43
N ILE A 238 -7.60 -6.80 -5.87
CA ILE A 238 -7.30 -8.21 -6.14
C ILE A 238 -6.12 -8.77 -5.33
N PRO A 239 -6.00 -8.50 -4.01
CA PRO A 239 -4.82 -8.90 -3.23
C PRO A 239 -4.66 -10.43 -3.11
N GLY A 240 -5.74 -11.18 -3.22
CA GLY A 240 -5.73 -12.64 -3.15
C GLY A 240 -5.06 -13.34 -4.33
N LEU A 241 -4.89 -12.65 -5.47
CA LEU A 241 -4.37 -13.26 -6.70
C LEU A 241 -2.83 -13.35 -6.78
N LYS A 242 -2.11 -12.82 -5.79
CA LYS A 242 -0.67 -13.05 -5.59
C LYS A 242 0.19 -12.83 -6.83
N CYS A 243 0.31 -11.56 -7.27
CA CYS A 243 1.20 -11.12 -8.34
C CYS A 243 1.66 -9.71 -8.08
N ALA A 244 2.95 -9.52 -7.86
CA ALA A 244 3.60 -8.21 -7.74
C ALA A 244 4.86 -8.16 -8.63
N GLN A 245 5.42 -6.98 -8.78
CA GLN A 245 6.56 -6.73 -9.63
C GLN A 245 7.62 -5.93 -8.86
N ILE A 246 8.89 -6.35 -8.98
CA ILE A 246 10.07 -5.59 -8.58
C ILE A 246 10.65 -4.99 -9.87
N ILE A 247 10.83 -3.67 -9.89
CA ILE A 247 11.40 -2.94 -11.02
C ILE A 247 12.71 -2.32 -10.57
N THR A 248 13.78 -2.59 -11.27
CA THR A 248 15.13 -2.09 -10.92
C THR A 248 15.66 -1.10 -11.96
N GLY A 249 16.50 -0.16 -11.51
CA GLY A 249 17.19 0.77 -12.39
C GLY A 249 18.23 0.11 -13.31
N SER A 250 18.69 -1.10 -12.98
CA SER A 250 19.73 -1.79 -13.72
C SER A 250 19.38 -3.23 -14.08
N ALA A 251 19.89 -3.69 -15.25
CA ALA A 251 19.76 -5.08 -15.67
C ALA A 251 20.54 -6.04 -14.77
N VAL A 252 21.61 -5.57 -14.12
CA VAL A 252 22.42 -6.36 -13.19
C VAL A 252 21.60 -6.72 -11.96
N ASP A 253 20.91 -5.75 -11.37
CA ASP A 253 20.01 -5.98 -10.21
C ASP A 253 18.88 -6.95 -10.57
N ALA A 254 18.24 -6.75 -11.74
CA ALA A 254 17.21 -7.64 -12.22
C ALA A 254 17.72 -9.08 -12.44
N ALA A 255 18.95 -9.24 -12.94
CA ALA A 255 19.59 -10.55 -13.12
C ALA A 255 19.87 -11.21 -11.76
N ALA A 256 20.34 -10.46 -10.76
CA ALA A 256 20.57 -10.98 -9.41
C ALA A 256 19.27 -11.52 -8.78
N LEU A 257 18.16 -10.79 -8.90
CA LEU A 257 16.85 -11.26 -8.44
C LEU A 257 16.38 -12.52 -9.18
N ARG A 258 16.61 -12.62 -10.50
CA ARG A 258 16.23 -13.81 -11.29
C ARG A 258 17.09 -15.02 -10.98
N ALA A 259 18.32 -14.83 -10.52
CA ALA A 259 19.23 -15.90 -10.14
C ALA A 259 18.85 -16.55 -8.80
N LEU A 260 17.95 -15.95 -8.03
CA LEU A 260 17.46 -16.54 -6.78
C LEU A 260 16.81 -17.89 -7.04
N PRO A 261 16.94 -18.85 -6.09
CA PRO A 261 16.24 -20.12 -6.18
C PRO A 261 14.74 -19.91 -6.40
N ARG A 262 14.12 -20.75 -7.25
CA ARG A 262 12.65 -20.68 -7.47
C ARG A 262 11.84 -20.67 -6.18
N ALA A 263 12.40 -21.25 -5.11
CA ALA A 263 11.80 -21.23 -3.78
C ALA A 263 11.63 -19.82 -3.20
N ALA A 264 12.53 -18.90 -3.48
CA ALA A 264 12.46 -17.53 -2.97
C ALA A 264 11.31 -16.73 -3.60
N ASN A 265 11.06 -16.94 -4.90
CA ASN A 265 9.98 -16.27 -5.65
C ASN A 265 8.64 -17.05 -5.65
N ARG A 266 8.46 -17.97 -4.71
CA ARG A 266 7.23 -18.78 -4.63
C ARG A 266 6.00 -17.90 -4.40
N GLY A 267 4.92 -18.29 -5.09
CA GLY A 267 3.59 -17.73 -4.87
C GLY A 267 3.10 -16.78 -5.96
N VAL A 268 3.85 -16.59 -7.06
CA VAL A 268 3.28 -15.92 -8.25
C VAL A 268 2.22 -16.83 -8.85
N SER A 269 0.98 -16.37 -8.82
CA SER A 269 -0.17 -17.10 -9.39
C SER A 269 -0.27 -16.85 -10.89
N SER A 270 -0.48 -17.90 -11.69
CA SER A 270 -0.77 -17.77 -13.12
C SER A 270 -2.05 -16.94 -13.36
N LEU A 271 -3.08 -17.17 -12.57
CA LEU A 271 -4.31 -16.36 -12.58
C LEU A 271 -4.04 -14.92 -12.14
N GLY A 272 -3.12 -14.72 -11.20
CA GLY A 272 -2.68 -13.38 -10.78
C GLY A 272 -1.97 -12.62 -11.89
N VAL A 273 -1.16 -13.30 -12.71
CA VAL A 273 -0.54 -12.70 -13.89
C VAL A 273 -1.59 -12.31 -14.94
N ALA A 274 -2.55 -13.19 -15.25
CA ALA A 274 -3.65 -12.90 -16.17
C ALA A 274 -4.47 -11.69 -15.70
N ALA A 275 -4.84 -11.66 -14.43
CA ALA A 275 -5.57 -10.55 -13.80
C ALA A 275 -4.77 -9.23 -13.85
N ALA A 276 -3.48 -9.26 -13.54
CA ALA A 276 -2.63 -8.07 -13.57
C ALA A 276 -2.47 -7.53 -15.01
N VAL A 277 -2.34 -8.41 -16.01
CA VAL A 277 -2.30 -8.03 -17.43
C VAL A 277 -3.59 -7.32 -17.83
N ALA A 278 -4.77 -7.89 -17.50
CA ALA A 278 -6.06 -7.28 -17.80
C ALA A 278 -6.23 -5.92 -17.07
N ALA A 279 -5.88 -5.87 -15.80
CA ALA A 279 -5.95 -4.66 -14.99
C ALA A 279 -5.13 -3.51 -15.58
N TYR A 280 -3.84 -3.74 -15.89
CA TYR A 280 -2.97 -2.71 -16.45
C TYR A 280 -3.24 -2.38 -17.91
N ARG A 281 -3.78 -3.31 -18.72
CA ARG A 281 -4.09 -3.09 -20.13
C ARG A 281 -5.38 -2.31 -20.31
N ASP A 282 -6.46 -2.77 -19.65
CA ASP A 282 -7.83 -2.38 -19.95
C ASP A 282 -8.61 -1.89 -18.73
N GLY A 283 -8.03 -1.96 -17.52
CA GLY A 283 -8.72 -1.65 -16.26
C GLY A 283 -8.73 -0.17 -15.85
N ASP A 284 -8.13 0.73 -16.63
CA ASP A 284 -8.04 2.17 -16.28
C ASP A 284 -9.39 2.87 -16.15
N PRO A 285 -10.43 2.63 -17.01
CA PRO A 285 -11.74 3.26 -16.83
C PRO A 285 -12.38 2.92 -15.48
N TRP A 286 -12.37 1.63 -15.11
CA TRP A 286 -12.88 1.18 -13.81
C TRP A 286 -12.09 1.79 -12.66
N ARG A 287 -10.75 1.82 -12.75
CA ARG A 287 -9.88 2.41 -11.73
C ARG A 287 -10.12 3.92 -11.58
N ALA A 288 -10.33 4.65 -12.68
CA ALA A 288 -10.63 6.07 -12.63
C ALA A 288 -11.95 6.36 -11.88
N ALA A 289 -12.99 5.57 -12.15
CA ALA A 289 -14.26 5.66 -11.43
C ALA A 289 -14.11 5.28 -9.94
N LEU A 290 -13.31 4.23 -9.63
CA LEU A 290 -12.94 3.88 -8.26
C LEU A 290 -12.28 5.05 -7.53
N VAL A 291 -11.28 5.67 -8.14
CA VAL A 291 -10.54 6.81 -7.55
C VAL A 291 -11.46 8.00 -7.31
N SER A 292 -12.41 8.29 -8.20
CA SER A 292 -13.44 9.31 -8.01
C SER A 292 -14.31 9.00 -6.79
N HIS A 293 -14.80 7.76 -6.68
CA HIS A 293 -15.57 7.32 -5.51
C HIS A 293 -14.77 7.45 -4.20
N LEU A 294 -13.51 7.04 -4.19
CA LEU A 294 -12.66 7.15 -3.01
C LEU A 294 -12.42 8.61 -2.59
N HIS A 295 -12.30 9.51 -3.57
CA HIS A 295 -12.22 10.94 -3.29
C HIS A 295 -13.47 11.45 -2.59
N GLU A 296 -14.66 11.10 -3.11
CA GLU A 296 -15.93 11.45 -2.48
C GLU A 296 -16.06 10.88 -1.06
N ARG A 297 -15.60 9.63 -0.84
CA ARG A 297 -15.61 8.99 0.49
C ARG A 297 -14.66 9.69 1.46
N ARG A 298 -13.49 10.12 1.01
CA ARG A 298 -12.58 10.93 1.81
C ARG A 298 -13.24 12.24 2.27
N GLU A 299 -13.88 12.96 1.36
CA GLU A 299 -14.59 14.21 1.67
C GLU A 299 -15.77 13.96 2.62
N GLN A 300 -16.54 12.89 2.38
CA GLN A 300 -17.62 12.49 3.27
C GLN A 300 -17.11 12.15 4.67
N PHE A 301 -16.02 11.39 4.77
CA PHE A 301 -15.42 11.02 6.04
C PHE A 301 -15.04 12.26 6.86
N GLY A 302 -14.40 13.25 6.23
CA GLY A 302 -14.04 14.51 6.88
C GLY A 302 -15.27 15.27 7.42
N ARG A 303 -16.34 15.38 6.61
CA ARG A 303 -17.59 16.02 7.06
C ARG A 303 -18.23 15.28 8.22
N LEU A 304 -18.29 13.95 8.15
CA LEU A 304 -18.87 13.12 9.22
C LEU A 304 -18.06 13.20 10.51
N LEU A 305 -16.71 13.20 10.44
CA LEU A 305 -15.86 13.40 11.61
C LEU A 305 -16.13 14.78 12.25
N ALA A 306 -16.13 15.86 11.45
CA ALA A 306 -16.39 17.20 11.95
C ALA A 306 -17.77 17.34 12.63
N THR A 307 -18.76 16.58 12.16
CA THR A 307 -20.12 16.61 12.71
C THR A 307 -20.28 15.77 13.97
N HIS A 308 -19.74 14.55 13.98
CA HIS A 308 -20.07 13.55 15.00
C HIS A 308 -18.96 13.30 16.01
N VAL A 309 -17.67 13.56 15.65
CA VAL A 309 -16.49 13.36 16.50
C VAL A 309 -15.47 14.49 16.29
N PRO A 310 -15.84 15.76 16.52
CA PRO A 310 -15.03 16.93 16.15
C PRO A 310 -13.69 17.02 16.88
N HIS A 311 -13.50 16.26 17.95
CA HIS A 311 -12.24 16.21 18.71
C HIS A 311 -11.21 15.25 18.10
N VAL A 312 -11.61 14.41 17.15
CA VAL A 312 -10.69 13.49 16.48
C VAL A 312 -9.73 14.24 15.56
N ILE A 313 -8.46 13.96 15.69
CA ILE A 313 -7.41 14.54 14.84
C ILE A 313 -7.28 13.65 13.59
N TRP A 314 -7.44 14.26 12.43
CA TRP A 314 -7.23 13.63 11.14
C TRP A 314 -6.61 14.62 10.16
N HIS A 315 -5.54 14.18 9.52
CA HIS A 315 -4.89 14.91 8.44
C HIS A 315 -5.17 14.16 7.13
N PRO A 316 -6.03 14.69 6.25
CA PRO A 316 -6.43 14.00 5.04
C PRO A 316 -5.25 13.76 4.10
N GLY A 317 -5.08 12.50 3.71
CA GLY A 317 -4.07 12.09 2.73
C GLY A 317 -4.48 12.42 1.29
N GLU A 318 -3.53 12.31 0.39
CA GLU A 318 -3.67 12.59 -1.06
C GLU A 318 -3.88 11.32 -1.87
N ALA A 319 -3.85 10.15 -1.21
CA ALA A 319 -3.93 8.85 -1.86
C ALA A 319 -4.52 7.80 -0.92
N THR A 320 -4.84 6.67 -1.46
CA THR A 320 -5.38 5.48 -0.79
C THR A 320 -6.83 5.64 -0.30
N TYR A 321 -7.31 4.58 0.33
CA TYR A 321 -8.60 4.51 1.02
C TYR A 321 -8.42 4.25 2.52
N LEU A 322 -7.23 4.63 3.04
CA LEU A 322 -6.84 4.39 4.42
C LEU A 322 -6.66 5.74 5.10
N ALA A 323 -7.38 5.96 6.19
CA ALA A 323 -7.31 7.17 6.99
C ALA A 323 -6.61 6.86 8.33
N TRP A 324 -5.61 7.69 8.67
CA TRP A 324 -4.93 7.62 9.96
C TRP A 324 -5.52 8.66 10.88
N VAL A 325 -6.15 8.22 11.96
CA VAL A 325 -6.87 9.10 12.89
C VAL A 325 -6.41 8.90 14.33
N GLU A 326 -6.49 9.97 15.11
CA GLU A 326 -6.16 9.98 16.53
C GLU A 326 -7.33 10.59 17.33
N PRO A 327 -8.08 9.79 18.09
CA PRO A 327 -9.06 10.28 19.06
C PRO A 327 -8.33 10.61 20.37
N PRO A 328 -8.13 11.90 20.73
CA PRO A 328 -7.45 12.29 21.96
C PRO A 328 -8.13 11.76 23.21
N GLY A 329 -7.33 11.36 24.20
CA GLY A 329 -7.84 10.85 25.46
C GLY A 329 -8.31 9.40 25.47
N GLN A 330 -8.26 8.70 24.32
CA GLN A 330 -8.63 7.29 24.22
C GLN A 330 -7.37 6.39 24.29
N PRO A 331 -7.19 5.60 25.35
CA PRO A 331 -5.95 4.81 25.53
C PRO A 331 -5.82 3.62 24.58
N GLU A 332 -6.93 3.03 24.13
CA GLU A 332 -7.00 1.89 23.24
C GLU A 332 -8.15 2.08 22.22
N PRO A 333 -8.03 3.07 21.32
CA PRO A 333 -9.18 3.50 20.52
C PRO A 333 -9.74 2.41 19.60
N ALA A 334 -8.93 1.47 19.12
CA ALA A 334 -9.40 0.36 18.30
C ALA A 334 -10.25 -0.63 19.12
N ALA A 335 -9.84 -0.98 20.33
CA ALA A 335 -10.61 -1.87 21.21
C ALA A 335 -11.92 -1.22 21.63
N ILE A 336 -11.89 0.06 21.98
CA ILE A 336 -13.09 0.83 22.35
C ILE A 336 -14.04 0.94 21.15
N ALA A 337 -13.54 1.20 19.94
CA ALA A 337 -14.35 1.23 18.72
C ALA A 337 -15.07 -0.10 18.47
N LEU A 338 -14.37 -1.22 18.68
CA LEU A 338 -14.96 -2.55 18.54
C LEU A 338 -16.06 -2.80 19.60
N HIS A 339 -15.75 -2.58 20.88
CA HIS A 339 -16.65 -2.99 21.97
C HIS A 339 -17.86 -2.07 22.15
N LYS A 340 -17.69 -0.76 21.96
CA LYS A 340 -18.77 0.21 22.14
C LYS A 340 -19.41 0.67 20.83
N GLY A 341 -18.62 0.71 19.76
CA GLY A 341 -19.04 1.21 18.46
C GLY A 341 -19.47 0.14 17.46
N GLY A 342 -19.09 -1.12 17.67
CA GLY A 342 -19.29 -2.19 16.69
C GLY A 342 -18.49 -1.99 15.42
N VAL A 343 -17.30 -1.38 15.50
CA VAL A 343 -16.42 -1.11 14.35
C VAL A 343 -15.04 -1.72 14.59
N LEU A 344 -14.62 -2.62 13.71
CA LEU A 344 -13.30 -3.25 13.76
C LEU A 344 -12.27 -2.39 13.04
N LEU A 345 -11.26 -1.89 13.75
CA LEU A 345 -10.18 -1.04 13.24
C LEU A 345 -8.81 -1.71 13.39
N ASP A 346 -7.82 -1.22 12.66
CA ASP A 346 -6.42 -1.56 12.92
C ASP A 346 -5.84 -0.65 14.02
N ALA A 347 -5.30 -1.26 15.08
CA ALA A 347 -4.67 -0.54 16.18
C ALA A 347 -3.31 0.05 15.74
N GLY A 348 -3.08 1.30 16.07
CA GLY A 348 -1.84 2.02 15.71
C GLY A 348 -0.57 1.40 16.30
N THR A 349 -0.67 0.67 17.39
CA THR A 349 0.46 -0.02 18.03
C THR A 349 1.21 -0.98 17.11
N THR A 350 0.58 -1.44 16.02
CA THR A 350 1.19 -2.36 15.04
C THR A 350 1.97 -1.64 13.92
N TYR A 351 1.90 -0.29 13.84
CA TYR A 351 2.42 0.51 12.72
C TYR A 351 3.85 1.03 12.93
N GLY A 352 4.59 0.44 13.83
CA GLY A 352 6.00 0.73 14.06
C GLY A 352 6.65 -0.35 14.91
N PRO A 353 7.99 -0.34 15.03
CA PRO A 353 8.67 -1.26 15.92
C PRO A 353 8.22 -1.02 17.37
N PRO A 354 8.28 -2.03 18.24
CA PRO A 354 7.90 -1.88 19.64
C PRO A 354 8.64 -0.71 20.30
N PRO A 355 8.01 0.04 21.24
CA PRO A 355 8.66 1.11 21.97
C PRO A 355 9.95 0.63 22.65
N GLY A 356 11.03 1.41 22.57
CA GLY A 356 12.32 1.10 23.21
C GLY A 356 13.25 0.16 22.43
N THR A 357 12.86 -0.28 21.22
CA THR A 357 13.72 -1.14 20.38
C THR A 357 14.65 -0.36 19.44
N ALA A 358 14.53 0.97 19.37
CA ALA A 358 15.39 1.81 18.55
C ALA A 358 16.70 2.15 19.28
N PRO A 359 17.88 1.79 18.75
CA PRO A 359 19.15 2.30 19.25
C PRO A 359 19.24 3.82 19.01
N GLY A 360 19.75 4.56 19.98
CA GLY A 360 19.89 6.01 19.90
C GLY A 360 18.75 6.81 20.53
N GLY A 361 17.73 6.16 21.09
CA GLY A 361 16.69 6.84 21.88
C GLY A 361 15.68 7.64 21.06
N THR A 362 15.60 7.45 19.74
CA THR A 362 14.47 7.93 18.96
C THR A 362 13.21 7.23 19.45
N ARG A 363 12.38 8.00 20.16
CA ARG A 363 11.11 7.49 20.70
C ARG A 363 10.19 7.15 19.52
N ASN A 364 10.04 5.85 19.23
CA ASN A 364 8.82 5.42 18.60
C ASN A 364 7.66 5.87 19.51
N PRO A 365 6.76 6.78 19.08
CA PRO A 365 5.67 7.27 19.93
C PRO A 365 4.67 6.17 20.31
N GLY A 366 4.86 4.94 19.78
CA GLY A 366 4.04 3.77 20.10
C GLY A 366 2.67 3.77 19.42
N TYR A 367 2.23 4.87 18.85
CA TYR A 367 0.94 5.06 18.14
C TYR A 367 -0.26 4.42 18.85
N ALA A 368 -0.20 4.26 20.20
CA ALA A 368 -1.24 3.59 20.97
C ALA A 368 -2.59 4.33 20.93
N THR A 369 -2.55 5.64 20.71
CA THR A 369 -3.71 6.53 20.60
C THR A 369 -4.23 6.69 19.17
N SER A 370 -3.57 6.05 18.18
CA SER A 370 -3.93 6.17 16.78
C SER A 370 -4.57 4.89 16.26
N VAL A 371 -5.38 5.02 15.20
CA VAL A 371 -5.98 3.89 14.47
C VAL A 371 -5.95 4.16 12.98
N ARG A 372 -5.94 3.09 12.19
CA ARG A 372 -6.21 3.18 10.76
C ARG A 372 -7.64 2.77 10.46
N VAL A 373 -8.34 3.61 9.72
CA VAL A 373 -9.71 3.39 9.24
C VAL A 373 -9.69 3.15 7.73
N ASN A 374 -10.28 2.06 7.27
CA ASN A 374 -10.53 1.81 5.85
C ASN A 374 -11.83 2.50 5.44
N ILE A 375 -11.75 3.47 4.54
CA ILE A 375 -12.88 4.25 4.00
C ILE A 375 -13.29 3.78 2.58
N GLY A 376 -12.71 2.70 2.06
CA GLY A 376 -13.02 2.12 0.74
C GLY A 376 -14.29 1.27 0.77
N THR A 377 -15.42 1.92 0.96
CA THR A 377 -16.73 1.30 1.15
C THR A 377 -17.87 2.18 0.59
N SER A 378 -19.13 1.77 0.70
CA SER A 378 -20.29 2.59 0.31
C SER A 378 -20.45 3.83 1.19
N ALA A 379 -21.19 4.82 0.69
CA ALA A 379 -21.51 6.04 1.46
C ALA A 379 -22.25 5.74 2.75
N GLU A 380 -23.26 4.86 2.68
CA GLU A 380 -24.07 4.44 3.83
C GLU A 380 -23.22 3.70 4.88
N ARG A 381 -22.39 2.75 4.44
CA ARG A 381 -21.53 2.00 5.38
C ARG A 381 -20.49 2.89 6.03
N LEU A 382 -19.94 3.87 5.29
CA LEU A 382 -19.01 4.86 5.85
C LEU A 382 -19.69 5.70 6.95
N GLU A 383 -20.93 6.12 6.74
CA GLU A 383 -21.71 6.82 7.78
C GLU A 383 -21.94 5.92 9.00
N ARG A 384 -22.35 4.67 8.82
CA ARG A 384 -22.48 3.69 9.92
C ARG A 384 -21.18 3.49 10.69
N ILE A 385 -20.03 3.45 10.01
CA ILE A 385 -18.70 3.41 10.63
C ILE A 385 -18.53 4.64 11.54
N VAL A 386 -18.68 5.86 11.02
CA VAL A 386 -18.45 7.08 11.82
C VAL A 386 -19.42 7.21 12.97
N LEU A 387 -20.69 6.86 12.79
CA LEU A 387 -21.66 6.83 13.91
C LEU A 387 -21.29 5.81 15.00
N GLY A 388 -20.69 4.69 14.60
CA GLY A 388 -20.09 3.73 15.53
C GLY A 388 -18.91 4.34 16.30
N LEU A 389 -18.01 5.05 15.60
CA LEU A 389 -16.90 5.76 16.25
C LEU A 389 -17.38 6.86 17.19
N ALA A 390 -18.45 7.57 16.83
CA ALA A 390 -19.05 8.59 17.70
C ALA A 390 -19.54 7.97 19.02
N ARG A 391 -20.22 6.82 18.97
CA ARG A 391 -20.62 6.12 20.19
C ARG A 391 -19.45 5.63 21.04
N ALA A 392 -18.34 5.29 20.37
CA ALA A 392 -17.16 4.74 21.03
C ALA A 392 -16.28 5.79 21.69
N TRP A 393 -16.10 6.95 21.03
CA TRP A 393 -15.13 7.97 21.41
C TRP A 393 -15.78 9.26 21.97
N ALA A 394 -17.11 9.22 22.23
CA ALA A 394 -17.83 10.32 22.87
C ALA A 394 -17.26 10.69 24.25
#